data_dc47b73ed5115d38dc2c74c090e93289
#
_entry.id   dc47b73ed5115d38dc2c74c090e93289
#
_cell.length_a   1.000
_cell.length_b   1.000
_cell.length_c   1.000
_cell.angle_alpha   90.00
_cell.angle_beta   90.00
_cell.angle_gamma   90.00
#
_symmetry.space_group_name_H-M   'P 1'
#
loop_
_entity.id
_entity.type
_entity.pdbx_description
1 polymer ?
#
loop_
_entity_poly.entity_id
_entity_poly.type
_entity_poly.pdbx_seq_one_letter_code
_entity_poly.pdbx_strand_id
1 'polypeptide(L)'
;MRQVFVEFPAGKKDAGEAPLETAQRELLEETGYTAQNYTHITDIHNALAYCDEVIHFYIAEDLHDSGQQKLDDNEFVQVMRVPLVELMNWIRQGWVPDVKTQLGAFWLQDYLSKKEV
;
A
#
# COMPACT_ATOMS: atom_id res chain seq x y z
N MET A 1 0.63 22.79 13.37
CA MET A 1 -0.49 22.29 12.55
C MET A 1 -0.17 20.87 12.06
N ARG A 2 -1.08 19.97 12.27
CA ARG A 2 -0.88 18.57 11.85
C ARG A 2 -1.18 18.44 10.38
N GLN A 3 -0.25 17.84 9.61
CA GLN A 3 -0.48 17.51 8.20
C GLN A 3 -1.03 16.09 8.10
N VAL A 4 -1.93 15.87 7.13
CA VAL A 4 -2.51 14.57 6.86
C VAL A 4 -2.10 14.13 5.45
N PHE A 5 -1.57 12.93 5.36
CA PHE A 5 -1.17 12.34 4.08
C PHE A 5 -1.98 11.08 3.80
N VAL A 6 -2.31 10.89 2.55
CA VAL A 6 -2.99 9.68 2.08
C VAL A 6 -1.93 8.76 1.47
N GLU A 7 -1.90 7.50 1.92
CA GLU A 7 -0.94 6.53 1.39
C GLU A 7 -1.47 5.11 1.49
N PHE A 8 -0.93 4.23 0.66
CA PHE A 8 -1.20 2.80 0.76
C PHE A 8 -0.47 2.20 1.96
N PRO A 9 -1.01 1.10 2.54
CA PRO A 9 -0.30 0.40 3.61
C PRO A 9 1.10 -0.03 3.17
N ALA A 10 2.08 0.22 4.02
CA ALA A 10 3.46 -0.11 3.73
C ALA A 10 4.26 -0.21 5.02
N GLY A 11 5.36 -0.94 4.96
CA GLY A 11 6.27 -1.05 6.08
C GLY A 11 7.54 -1.76 5.68
N LYS A 12 8.51 -1.74 6.59
CA LYS A 12 9.80 -2.37 6.37
C LYS A 12 9.75 -3.85 6.74
N LYS A 13 10.52 -4.65 6.00
CA LYS A 13 10.70 -6.07 6.34
C LYS A 13 11.38 -6.20 7.71
N ASP A 14 10.86 -7.10 8.52
CA ASP A 14 11.57 -7.55 9.70
C ASP A 14 12.65 -8.57 9.31
N ALA A 15 13.61 -8.79 10.19
CA ALA A 15 14.69 -9.73 9.94
C ALA A 15 14.15 -11.13 9.65
N GLY A 16 14.59 -11.74 8.55
CA GLY A 16 14.15 -13.06 8.15
C GLY A 16 12.78 -13.15 7.50
N GLU A 17 12.11 -12.04 7.33
CA GLU A 17 10.78 -11.97 6.75
C GLU A 17 10.85 -11.95 5.23
N ALA A 18 10.02 -12.75 4.55
CA ALA A 18 9.87 -12.66 3.11
C ALA A 18 9.00 -11.45 2.74
N PRO A 19 9.18 -10.86 1.54
CA PRO A 19 8.38 -9.69 1.14
C PRO A 19 6.87 -9.89 1.26
N LEU A 20 6.36 -11.07 0.89
CA LEU A 20 4.93 -11.36 1.02
C LEU A 20 4.49 -11.35 2.48
N GLU A 21 5.29 -11.91 3.36
CA GLU A 21 4.99 -11.91 4.80
C GLU A 21 4.91 -10.49 5.35
N THR A 22 5.80 -9.61 4.89
CA THR A 22 5.78 -8.19 5.26
C THR A 22 4.47 -7.55 4.80
N ALA A 23 4.07 -7.79 3.54
CA ALA A 23 2.84 -7.24 3.00
C ALA A 23 1.62 -7.70 3.81
N GLN A 24 1.56 -8.97 4.14
CA GLN A 24 0.47 -9.53 4.95
C GLN A 24 0.43 -8.93 6.35
N ARG A 25 1.58 -8.82 6.98
CA ARG A 25 1.70 -8.27 8.33
C ARG A 25 1.31 -6.79 8.37
N GLU A 26 1.85 -5.99 7.46
CA GLU A 26 1.58 -4.55 7.42
C GLU A 26 0.13 -4.24 7.08
N LEU A 27 -0.47 -5.01 6.17
CA LEU A 27 -1.90 -4.83 5.87
C LEU A 27 -2.73 -5.04 7.14
N LEU A 28 -2.47 -6.10 7.88
CA LEU A 28 -3.21 -6.40 9.10
C LEU A 28 -2.96 -5.34 10.18
N GLU A 29 -1.69 -5.00 10.44
CA GLU A 29 -1.34 -4.06 11.49
C GLU A 29 -1.90 -2.67 11.24
N GLU A 30 -1.78 -2.18 10.01
CA GLU A 30 -2.19 -0.81 9.70
C GLU A 30 -3.68 -0.67 9.45
N THR A 31 -4.34 -1.69 8.88
CA THR A 31 -5.72 -1.57 8.44
C THR A 31 -6.69 -2.49 9.17
N GLY A 32 -6.21 -3.54 9.79
CA GLY A 32 -7.07 -4.59 10.35
C GLY A 32 -7.63 -5.54 9.31
N TYR A 33 -7.20 -5.43 8.06
CA TYR A 33 -7.65 -6.32 6.99
C TYR A 33 -6.68 -7.46 6.74
N THR A 34 -7.24 -8.61 6.36
CA THR A 34 -6.50 -9.71 5.75
C THR A 34 -7.02 -9.90 4.33
N ALA A 35 -6.30 -10.64 3.51
CA ALA A 35 -6.72 -10.91 2.14
C ALA A 35 -6.49 -12.38 1.81
N GLN A 36 -7.33 -12.93 0.93
CA GLN A 36 -7.16 -14.30 0.47
C GLN A 36 -6.12 -14.40 -0.64
N ASN A 37 -6.03 -13.37 -1.47
CA ASN A 37 -5.16 -13.39 -2.64
C ASN A 37 -4.20 -12.21 -2.63
N TYR A 38 -2.93 -12.50 -2.84
CA TYR A 38 -1.88 -11.49 -2.99
C TYR A 38 -1.20 -11.72 -4.33
N THR A 39 -1.17 -10.70 -5.15
CA THR A 39 -0.50 -10.77 -6.45
C THR A 39 0.70 -9.84 -6.42
N HIS A 40 1.89 -10.40 -6.62
CA HIS A 40 3.11 -9.60 -6.76
C HIS A 40 3.07 -8.87 -8.10
N ILE A 41 3.23 -7.57 -8.07
CA ILE A 41 3.15 -6.73 -9.26
C ILE A 41 4.53 -6.36 -9.77
N THR A 42 5.33 -5.74 -8.92
CA THR A 42 6.65 -5.26 -9.31
C THR A 42 7.49 -4.96 -8.09
N ASP A 43 8.78 -4.86 -8.31
CA ASP A 43 9.73 -4.35 -7.32
C ASP A 43 10.35 -3.10 -7.88
N ILE A 44 10.45 -2.07 -7.07
CA ILE A 44 11.12 -0.84 -7.48
C ILE A 44 12.22 -0.49 -6.50
N HIS A 45 13.19 0.24 -6.99
CA HIS A 45 14.29 0.75 -6.17
C HIS A 45 14.01 2.21 -5.85
N ASN A 46 13.93 2.51 -4.55
CA ASN A 46 13.76 3.88 -4.10
C ASN A 46 15.16 4.51 -4.02
N ALA A 47 15.37 5.58 -4.81
CA ALA A 47 16.65 6.30 -4.83
C ALA A 47 17.84 5.39 -5.14
N LEU A 48 17.81 4.73 -6.30
CA LEU A 48 18.80 3.73 -6.72
C LEU A 48 20.26 4.15 -6.52
N ALA A 49 20.56 5.44 -6.68
CA ALA A 49 21.92 5.95 -6.54
C ALA A 49 22.37 6.14 -5.08
N TYR A 50 21.45 6.09 -4.12
CA TYR A 50 21.72 6.49 -2.74
C TYR A 50 21.36 5.45 -1.69
N CYS A 51 20.54 4.48 -2.00
CA CYS A 51 20.17 3.45 -1.03
C CYS A 51 19.81 2.14 -1.70
N ASP A 52 19.83 1.08 -0.90
CA ASP A 52 19.54 -0.29 -1.36
C ASP A 52 18.07 -0.68 -1.14
N GLU A 53 17.22 0.27 -0.79
CA GLU A 53 15.84 -0.03 -0.49
C GLU A 53 15.09 -0.49 -1.73
N VAL A 54 14.45 -1.65 -1.61
CA VAL A 54 13.56 -2.19 -2.64
C VAL A 54 12.15 -2.19 -2.10
N ILE A 55 11.23 -1.65 -2.87
CA ILE A 55 9.81 -1.64 -2.54
C ILE A 55 9.12 -2.74 -3.35
N HIS A 56 8.51 -3.68 -2.65
CA HIS A 56 7.78 -4.79 -3.26
C HIS A 56 6.29 -4.46 -3.27
N PHE A 57 5.72 -4.35 -4.47
CA PHE A 57 4.29 -4.04 -4.64
C PHE A 57 3.47 -5.30 -4.77
N TYR A 58 2.43 -5.40 -3.94
CA TYR A 58 1.45 -6.47 -3.98
C TYR A 58 0.05 -5.87 -4.09
N ILE A 59 -0.82 -6.54 -4.82
CA ILE A 59 -2.25 -6.26 -4.79
C ILE A 59 -2.92 -7.34 -3.96
N ALA A 60 -3.64 -6.91 -2.94
CA ALA A 60 -4.38 -7.79 -2.06
C ALA A 60 -5.86 -7.76 -2.44
N GLU A 61 -6.44 -8.93 -2.62
CA GLU A 61 -7.84 -9.08 -3.04
C GLU A 61 -8.60 -10.01 -2.11
N ASP A 62 -9.93 -9.91 -2.14
CA ASP A 62 -10.81 -10.68 -1.28
C ASP A 62 -10.52 -10.38 0.17
N LEU A 63 -10.68 -9.11 0.51
CA LEU A 63 -10.34 -8.59 1.83
C LEU A 63 -11.36 -9.02 2.88
N HIS A 64 -10.87 -9.30 4.06
CA HIS A 64 -11.66 -9.60 5.24
C HIS A 64 -11.26 -8.65 6.36
N ASP A 65 -12.25 -7.97 6.94
CA ASP A 65 -12.02 -7.07 8.06
C ASP A 65 -11.98 -7.87 9.35
N SER A 66 -10.80 -7.98 9.95
CA SER A 66 -10.64 -8.68 11.22
C SER A 66 -11.03 -7.82 12.42
N GLY A 67 -11.20 -6.51 12.21
CA GLY A 67 -11.51 -5.57 13.28
C GLY A 67 -10.34 -5.30 14.23
N GLN A 68 -9.13 -5.72 13.88
CA GLN A 68 -7.97 -5.68 14.78
C GLN A 68 -6.79 -4.94 14.18
N GLN A 69 -6.94 -3.63 14.02
CA GLN A 69 -5.82 -2.77 13.68
C GLN A 69 -4.82 -2.75 14.85
N LYS A 70 -3.53 -2.90 14.54
CA LYS A 70 -2.47 -2.90 15.55
C LYS A 70 -1.39 -1.91 15.16
N LEU A 71 -1.56 -0.67 15.60
CA LEU A 71 -0.59 0.38 15.35
C LEU A 71 0.45 0.43 16.47
N ASP A 72 1.67 0.82 16.12
CA ASP A 72 2.70 1.15 17.09
C ASP A 72 2.30 2.41 17.87
N ASP A 73 2.91 2.60 19.05
CA ASP A 73 2.53 3.68 19.98
C ASP A 73 2.50 5.08 19.36
N ASN A 74 3.32 5.32 18.35
CA ASN A 74 3.42 6.63 17.70
C ASN A 74 2.72 6.71 16.35
N GLU A 75 1.99 5.68 15.98
CA GLU A 75 1.27 5.67 14.72
C GLU A 75 -0.15 6.15 14.87
N PHE A 76 -0.57 7.04 13.95
CA PHE A 76 -1.93 7.56 13.89
C PHE A 76 -2.44 7.37 12.48
N VAL A 77 -3.11 6.25 12.24
CA VAL A 77 -3.59 5.88 10.92
C VAL A 77 -5.10 5.67 10.97
N GLN A 78 -5.80 6.34 10.09
CA GLN A 78 -7.21 6.09 9.84
C GLN A 78 -7.36 5.36 8.51
N VAL A 79 -8.10 4.25 8.54
CA VAL A 79 -8.38 3.47 7.33
C VAL A 79 -9.52 4.11 6.58
N MET A 80 -9.34 4.27 5.26
CA MET A 80 -10.42 4.73 4.40
C MET A 80 -10.52 3.84 3.17
N ARG A 81 -11.73 3.74 2.63
CA ARG A 81 -11.99 3.07 1.37
C ARG A 81 -12.32 4.13 0.35
N VAL A 82 -11.56 4.12 -0.75
CA VAL A 82 -11.69 5.15 -1.78
C VAL A 82 -11.79 4.46 -3.13
N PRO A 83 -12.78 4.82 -3.96
CA PRO A 83 -12.81 4.33 -5.34
C PRO A 83 -11.54 4.76 -6.07
N LEU A 84 -11.01 3.88 -6.92
CA LEU A 84 -9.77 4.18 -7.63
C LEU A 84 -9.86 5.48 -8.43
N VAL A 85 -11.01 5.74 -9.06
CA VAL A 85 -11.20 6.97 -9.83
C VAL A 85 -11.04 8.22 -8.96
N GLU A 86 -11.49 8.16 -7.71
CA GLU A 86 -11.33 9.26 -6.76
C GLU A 86 -9.87 9.43 -6.35
N LEU A 87 -9.19 8.32 -6.08
CA LEU A 87 -7.77 8.37 -5.73
C LEU A 87 -6.95 8.97 -6.87
N MET A 88 -7.22 8.56 -8.11
CA MET A 88 -6.54 9.11 -9.28
C MET A 88 -6.78 10.61 -9.40
N ASN A 89 -8.00 11.06 -9.12
CA ASN A 89 -8.33 12.48 -9.13
C ASN A 89 -7.55 13.24 -8.06
N TRP A 90 -7.47 12.71 -6.86
CA TRP A 90 -6.69 13.30 -5.76
C TRP A 90 -5.21 13.42 -6.12
N ILE A 91 -4.68 12.40 -6.80
CA ILE A 91 -3.29 12.42 -7.27
C ILE A 91 -3.08 13.58 -8.27
N ARG A 92 -4.00 13.72 -9.22
CA ARG A 92 -3.93 14.80 -10.23
C ARG A 92 -4.02 16.19 -9.60
N GLN A 93 -4.76 16.32 -8.49
CA GLN A 93 -4.88 17.57 -7.75
C GLN A 93 -3.64 17.88 -6.90
N GLY A 94 -2.71 16.96 -6.79
CA GLY A 94 -1.52 17.14 -5.97
C GLY A 94 -1.75 16.86 -4.48
N TRP A 95 -2.87 16.20 -4.13
CA TRP A 95 -3.22 15.93 -2.73
C TRP A 95 -2.59 14.65 -2.20
N VAL A 96 -1.98 13.85 -3.05
CA VAL A 96 -1.36 12.57 -2.68
C VAL A 96 0.08 12.57 -3.17
N PRO A 97 1.00 13.19 -2.41
CA PRO A 97 2.39 13.31 -2.86
C PRO A 97 3.25 12.08 -2.62
N ASP A 98 2.75 11.08 -1.90
CA ASP A 98 3.54 9.88 -1.64
C ASP A 98 3.85 9.10 -2.91
N VAL A 99 5.13 8.88 -3.19
CA VAL A 99 5.58 8.25 -4.42
C VAL A 99 5.08 6.81 -4.54
N LYS A 100 5.07 6.06 -3.44
CA LYS A 100 4.61 4.67 -3.46
C LYS A 100 3.13 4.59 -3.84
N THR A 101 2.34 5.49 -3.29
CA THR A 101 0.90 5.52 -3.54
C THR A 101 0.60 5.90 -4.98
N GLN A 102 1.31 6.88 -5.53
CA GLN A 102 1.14 7.27 -6.92
C GLN A 102 1.48 6.13 -7.88
N LEU A 103 2.62 5.48 -7.67
CA LEU A 103 3.03 4.36 -8.50
C LEU A 103 2.10 3.17 -8.34
N GLY A 104 1.74 2.86 -7.10
CA GLY A 104 0.81 1.77 -6.82
C GLY A 104 -0.57 1.98 -7.45
N ALA A 105 -1.04 3.23 -7.49
CA ALA A 105 -2.32 3.54 -8.13
C ALA A 105 -2.29 3.27 -9.62
N PHE A 106 -1.19 3.61 -10.31
CA PHE A 106 -1.03 3.30 -11.73
C PHE A 106 -0.97 1.79 -11.98
N TRP A 107 -0.23 1.07 -11.16
CA TRP A 107 -0.14 -0.38 -11.27
C TRP A 107 -1.49 -1.06 -10.99
N LEU A 108 -2.24 -0.54 -10.02
CA LEU A 108 -3.58 -1.05 -9.72
C LEU A 108 -4.53 -0.81 -10.89
N GLN A 109 -4.49 0.37 -11.49
CA GLN A 109 -5.29 0.68 -12.67
C GLN A 109 -4.97 -0.27 -13.82
N ASP A 110 -3.69 -0.52 -14.08
CA ASP A 110 -3.24 -1.46 -15.11
C ASP A 110 -3.74 -2.88 -14.83
N TYR A 111 -3.58 -3.33 -13.59
CA TYR A 111 -4.02 -4.66 -13.17
C TYR A 111 -5.52 -4.86 -13.39
N LEU A 112 -6.32 -3.89 -12.94
CA LEU A 112 -7.78 -3.97 -13.07
C LEU A 112 -8.23 -3.92 -14.53
N SER A 113 -7.56 -3.14 -15.37
CA SER A 113 -7.90 -3.05 -16.79
C SER A 113 -7.66 -4.38 -17.50
N LYS A 114 -6.65 -5.12 -17.11
CA LYS A 114 -6.35 -6.44 -17.69
C LYS A 114 -7.36 -7.49 -17.27
N LYS A 115 -7.97 -7.34 -16.11
CA LYS A 115 -9.00 -8.28 -15.64
C LYS A 115 -10.32 -8.14 -16.37
N GLU A 116 -10.57 -6.99 -16.97
CA GLU A 116 -11.82 -6.71 -17.67
C GLU A 116 -11.86 -7.25 -19.10
N VAL A 117 -10.76 -7.83 -19.57
CA VAL A 117 -10.66 -8.36 -20.93
C VAL A 117 -11.15 -9.80 -21.00
#